data_4e60d64c4d403460ec3972ac25fd0e31
#
_entry.id   4e60d64c4d403460ec3972ac25fd0e31
#
_cell.length_a   1.000
_cell.length_b   1.000
_cell.length_c   1.000
_cell.angle_alpha   90.00
_cell.angle_beta   90.00
_cell.angle_gamma   90.00
#
_symmetry.space_group_name_H-M   'P 1'
#
loop_
_entity.id
_entity.type
_entity.pdbx_description
1 polymer ?
#
loop_
_entity_poly.entity_id
_entity_poly.type
_entity_poly.pdbx_seq_one_letter_code
_entity_poly.pdbx_strand_id
1 'polypeptide(L)'
;MFRLLRSAVVIGAAVGVAHVGILASGSSAPAPPSGGGSSMATMTPEERAVEAYKSGDDHRVKGKKLEEEATTKKGADVEKTLARAKSEYQKSLKDFTSAAKLNPKLAPAYNGMGYAYRKTGDYAKALEMYDQAIELAKPQIFPEAMEYRAEAYLALNRIDDARQAYLDLFGADRKQADILMAAMKSWVAARHTEPAGVSPDALATFEKWIGERDGIAKQTSSMAMTSGYHGW
;
A
#
# COMPACT_ATOMS: atom_id res chain seq x y z
N MET A 1 16.22 13.10 -30.29
CA MET A 1 14.74 13.00 -30.30
C MET A 1 14.38 11.82 -29.38
N PHE A 2 14.35 12.04 -28.07
CA PHE A 2 14.12 11.00 -27.05
C PHE A 2 12.62 10.89 -26.78
N ARG A 3 12.01 9.80 -27.25
CA ARG A 3 10.66 9.40 -26.83
C ARG A 3 10.79 8.71 -25.46
N LEU A 4 10.42 9.43 -24.40
CA LEU A 4 10.15 8.84 -23.10
C LEU A 4 8.84 8.03 -23.20
N LEU A 5 8.94 6.73 -23.43
CA LEU A 5 7.82 5.81 -23.21
C LEU A 5 7.65 5.67 -21.68
N ARG A 6 6.56 6.25 -21.19
CA ARG A 6 6.10 6.06 -19.81
C ARG A 6 5.27 4.77 -19.77
N SER A 7 5.88 3.67 -19.33
CA SER A 7 5.12 2.48 -18.98
C SER A 7 4.53 2.67 -17.59
N ALA A 8 3.24 2.92 -17.55
CA ALA A 8 2.46 2.82 -16.33
C ALA A 8 2.19 1.33 -16.08
N VAL A 9 2.96 0.71 -15.17
CA VAL A 9 2.62 -0.61 -14.64
C VAL A 9 1.42 -0.44 -13.72
N VAL A 10 0.23 -0.74 -14.23
CA VAL A 10 -0.99 -0.80 -13.43
C VAL A 10 -1.00 -2.15 -12.71
N ILE A 11 -0.47 -2.18 -11.50
CA ILE A 11 -0.63 -3.33 -10.60
C ILE A 11 -2.00 -3.18 -9.94
N GLY A 12 -3.01 -3.78 -10.54
CA GLY A 12 -4.36 -3.85 -10.00
C GLY A 12 -4.46 -4.97 -8.97
N ALA A 13 -4.19 -4.69 -7.71
CA ALA A 13 -4.61 -5.57 -6.63
C ALA A 13 -5.95 -5.09 -6.09
N ALA A 14 -7.01 -5.86 -6.36
CA ALA A 14 -8.30 -5.67 -5.73
C ALA A 14 -8.21 -6.14 -4.27
N VAL A 15 -8.18 -5.23 -3.32
CA VAL A 15 -8.17 -5.56 -1.89
C VAL A 15 -9.39 -4.96 -1.22
N GLY A 16 -10.18 -5.87 -0.64
CA GLY A 16 -11.35 -5.54 0.16
C GLY A 16 -10.96 -4.73 1.40
N VAL A 17 -11.77 -3.72 1.68
CA VAL A 17 -11.64 -2.84 2.84
C VAL A 17 -11.95 -3.64 4.10
N ALA A 18 -10.95 -3.91 4.94
CA ALA A 18 -11.19 -4.34 6.30
C ALA A 18 -11.41 -3.10 7.18
N HIS A 19 -12.65 -2.89 7.61
CA HIS A 19 -12.96 -1.93 8.67
C HIS A 19 -12.44 -2.49 9.99
N VAL A 20 -11.45 -1.82 10.57
CA VAL A 20 -11.09 -2.06 11.97
C VAL A 20 -12.16 -1.42 12.84
N GLY A 21 -13.08 -2.25 13.35
CA GLY A 21 -14.06 -1.86 14.33
C GLY A 21 -13.38 -1.67 15.69
N ILE A 22 -13.34 -0.46 16.19
CA ILE A 22 -12.99 -0.16 17.58
C ILE A 22 -14.21 -0.53 18.43
N LEU A 23 -14.11 -1.60 19.22
CA LEU A 23 -15.09 -1.94 20.27
C LEU A 23 -14.96 -0.93 21.41
N ALA A 24 -15.87 0.03 21.44
CA ALA A 24 -16.04 0.89 22.60
C ALA A 24 -16.99 0.21 23.58
N SER A 25 -16.47 -0.16 24.77
CA SER A 25 -17.25 -0.63 25.92
C SER A 25 -18.12 0.52 26.44
N GLY A 26 -19.40 0.24 26.63
CA GLY A 26 -20.39 1.21 27.02
C GLY A 26 -20.16 1.79 28.42
N SER A 27 -20.32 3.11 28.48
CA SER A 27 -20.71 3.84 29.68
C SER A 27 -21.71 4.91 29.22
N SER A 28 -22.92 4.83 29.76
CA SER A 28 -24.01 5.75 29.48
C SER A 28 -23.72 7.10 30.09
N ALA A 29 -23.41 8.09 29.20
CA ALA A 29 -23.40 9.52 29.54
C ALA A 29 -24.55 10.23 28.80
N PRO A 30 -25.11 11.31 29.36
CA PRO A 30 -26.28 11.99 28.78
C PRO A 30 -25.99 12.59 27.42
N ALA A 31 -27.00 12.59 26.54
CA ALA A 31 -26.90 13.06 25.17
C ALA A 31 -26.37 14.51 25.11
N PRO A 32 -25.38 14.82 24.27
CA PRO A 32 -24.93 16.17 24.04
C PRO A 32 -25.97 16.93 23.20
N PRO A 33 -26.08 18.27 23.38
CA PRO A 33 -27.00 19.08 22.59
C PRO A 33 -26.61 19.02 21.10
N SER A 34 -27.60 18.81 20.26
CA SER A 34 -27.51 18.90 18.81
C SER A 34 -27.17 20.35 18.41
N GLY A 35 -25.99 20.55 17.87
CA GLY A 35 -25.64 21.84 17.28
C GLY A 35 -24.16 22.09 17.11
N GLY A 36 -23.73 22.25 15.87
CA GLY A 36 -22.49 22.95 15.55
C GLY A 36 -21.34 22.05 15.16
N GLY A 37 -20.96 22.11 13.88
CA GLY A 37 -19.68 21.61 13.43
C GLY A 37 -18.58 22.16 14.31
N SER A 38 -17.78 21.28 14.90
CA SER A 38 -16.61 21.68 15.67
C SER A 38 -15.70 22.52 14.79
N SER A 39 -15.59 23.80 15.13
CA SER A 39 -14.64 24.69 14.48
C SER A 39 -13.23 24.08 14.66
N MET A 40 -12.42 23.99 13.60
CA MET A 40 -11.04 23.53 13.69
C MET A 40 -10.21 24.26 14.77
N ALA A 41 -10.66 25.43 15.19
CA ALA A 41 -10.04 26.24 16.24
C ALA A 41 -10.12 25.61 17.65
N THR A 42 -11.04 24.66 17.88
CA THR A 42 -11.23 23.99 19.20
C THR A 42 -10.63 22.60 19.27
N MET A 43 -10.09 22.08 18.16
CA MET A 43 -9.51 20.74 18.09
C MET A 43 -8.08 20.71 18.66
N THR A 44 -7.76 19.64 19.39
CA THR A 44 -6.39 19.38 19.83
C THR A 44 -5.46 19.08 18.63
N PRO A 45 -4.13 19.17 18.78
CA PRO A 45 -3.19 18.76 17.74
C PRO A 45 -3.42 17.32 17.25
N GLU A 46 -3.74 16.40 18.17
CA GLU A 46 -4.01 15.00 17.90
C GLU A 46 -5.27 14.82 17.06
N GLU A 47 -6.37 15.51 17.41
CA GLU A 47 -7.62 15.50 16.63
C GLU A 47 -7.40 16.07 15.23
N ARG A 48 -6.65 17.17 15.12
CA ARG A 48 -6.28 17.74 13.81
C ARG A 48 -5.39 16.78 13.00
N ALA A 49 -4.50 16.00 13.64
CA ALA A 49 -3.68 15.00 12.97
C ALA A 49 -4.57 13.89 12.38
N VAL A 50 -5.55 13.42 13.13
CA VAL A 50 -6.52 12.41 12.67
C VAL A 50 -7.35 12.94 11.51
N GLU A 51 -7.81 14.19 11.57
CA GLU A 51 -8.59 14.79 10.49
C GLU A 51 -7.76 14.98 9.21
N ALA A 52 -6.52 15.46 9.34
CA ALA A 52 -5.60 15.55 8.22
C ALA A 52 -5.30 14.16 7.62
N TYR A 53 -5.14 13.12 8.46
CA TYR A 53 -4.98 11.75 8.00
C TYR A 53 -6.19 11.26 7.18
N LYS A 54 -7.41 11.46 7.68
CA LYS A 54 -8.65 11.11 6.96
C LYS A 54 -8.73 11.81 5.60
N SER A 55 -8.45 13.11 5.56
CA SER A 55 -8.42 13.87 4.30
C SER A 55 -7.41 13.28 3.31
N GLY A 56 -6.22 12.92 3.80
CA GLY A 56 -5.19 12.25 3.00
C GLY A 56 -5.65 10.89 2.48
N ASP A 57 -6.36 10.12 3.30
CA ASP A 57 -6.93 8.83 2.90
C ASP A 57 -8.04 8.97 1.86
N ASP A 58 -8.91 9.97 1.98
CA ASP A 58 -9.94 10.27 0.99
C ASP A 58 -9.33 10.59 -0.39
N HIS A 59 -8.25 11.37 -0.41
CA HIS A 59 -7.51 11.65 -1.64
C HIS A 59 -6.82 10.39 -2.19
N ARG A 60 -6.26 9.55 -1.35
CA ARG A 60 -5.68 8.25 -1.74
C ARG A 60 -6.72 7.35 -2.40
N VAL A 61 -7.91 7.23 -1.80
CA VAL A 61 -9.03 6.44 -2.34
C VAL A 61 -9.51 6.99 -3.68
N LYS A 62 -9.62 8.31 -3.82
CA LYS A 62 -9.97 8.96 -5.10
C LYS A 62 -8.92 8.68 -6.18
N GLY A 63 -7.63 8.76 -5.84
CA GLY A 63 -6.54 8.43 -6.75
C GLY A 63 -6.63 6.99 -7.23
N LYS A 64 -6.88 6.03 -6.32
CA LYS A 64 -7.05 4.62 -6.66
C LYS A 64 -8.24 4.38 -7.60
N LYS A 65 -9.40 4.99 -7.33
CA LYS A 65 -10.57 4.90 -8.22
C LYS A 65 -10.28 5.42 -9.62
N LEU A 66 -9.51 6.50 -9.74
CA LEU A 66 -9.10 7.04 -11.04
C LEU A 66 -8.12 6.10 -11.77
N GLU A 67 -7.23 5.39 -11.08
CA GLU A 67 -6.40 4.35 -11.70
C GLU A 67 -7.27 3.19 -12.22
N GLU A 68 -8.23 2.74 -11.42
CA GLU A 68 -9.20 1.71 -11.84
C GLU A 68 -10.04 2.18 -13.04
N GLU A 69 -10.51 3.42 -13.03
CA GLU A 69 -11.22 4.03 -14.17
C GLU A 69 -10.35 4.05 -15.44
N ALA A 70 -9.06 4.37 -15.31
CA ALA A 70 -8.15 4.43 -16.44
C ALA A 70 -8.00 3.09 -17.17
N THR A 71 -8.19 1.95 -16.50
CA THR A 71 -8.13 0.61 -17.13
C THR A 71 -9.24 0.38 -18.16
N THR A 72 -10.35 1.10 -18.05
CA THR A 72 -11.50 1.00 -18.96
C THR A 72 -11.46 2.04 -20.09
N LYS A 73 -10.54 3.00 -20.04
CA LYS A 73 -10.37 4.08 -21.03
C LYS A 73 -9.49 3.65 -22.20
N LYS A 74 -9.46 4.49 -23.24
CA LYS A 74 -8.61 4.29 -24.43
C LYS A 74 -7.95 5.61 -24.85
N GLY A 75 -6.81 5.49 -25.51
CA GLY A 75 -6.11 6.64 -26.09
C GLY A 75 -5.76 7.72 -25.07
N ALA A 76 -5.95 8.98 -25.42
CA ALA A 76 -5.60 10.15 -24.60
C ALA A 76 -6.38 10.23 -23.27
N ASP A 77 -7.54 9.60 -23.15
CA ASP A 77 -8.32 9.60 -21.92
C ASP A 77 -7.64 8.79 -20.81
N VAL A 78 -6.84 7.77 -21.14
CA VAL A 78 -6.01 7.04 -20.17
C VAL A 78 -5.04 8.00 -19.50
N GLU A 79 -4.24 8.73 -20.30
CA GLU A 79 -3.23 9.66 -19.77
C GLU A 79 -3.87 10.76 -18.92
N LYS A 80 -4.98 11.33 -19.39
CA LYS A 80 -5.73 12.36 -18.66
C LYS A 80 -6.24 11.84 -17.31
N THR A 81 -6.78 10.61 -17.27
CA THR A 81 -7.30 10.00 -16.06
C THR A 81 -6.18 9.67 -15.08
N LEU A 82 -5.05 9.14 -15.57
CA LEU A 82 -3.86 8.87 -14.73
C LEU A 82 -3.23 10.16 -14.20
N ALA A 83 -3.24 11.25 -14.97
CA ALA A 83 -2.76 12.55 -14.50
C ALA A 83 -3.64 13.09 -13.35
N ARG A 84 -4.96 12.87 -13.41
CA ARG A 84 -5.89 13.20 -12.31
C ARG A 84 -5.60 12.31 -11.08
N ALA A 85 -5.37 11.01 -11.26
CA ALA A 85 -4.98 10.12 -10.17
C ALA A 85 -3.71 10.61 -9.48
N LYS A 86 -2.68 10.95 -10.26
CA LYS A 86 -1.43 11.51 -9.73
C LYS A 86 -1.66 12.79 -8.93
N SER A 87 -2.54 13.68 -9.39
CA SER A 87 -2.91 14.90 -8.66
C SER A 87 -3.57 14.58 -7.31
N GLU A 88 -4.45 13.58 -7.26
CA GLU A 88 -5.05 13.14 -6.00
C GLU A 88 -4.01 12.57 -5.03
N TYR A 89 -3.03 11.79 -5.51
CA TYR A 89 -1.93 11.31 -4.66
C TYR A 89 -1.02 12.43 -4.16
N GLN A 90 -0.83 13.52 -4.92
CA GLN A 90 -0.09 14.69 -4.45
C GLN A 90 -0.83 15.43 -3.33
N LYS A 91 -2.17 15.53 -3.41
CA LYS A 91 -3.00 16.08 -2.32
C LYS A 91 -2.94 15.18 -1.09
N SER A 92 -3.09 13.88 -1.28
CA SER A 92 -2.95 12.86 -0.23
C SER A 92 -1.61 12.99 0.50
N LEU A 93 -0.50 13.15 -0.22
CA LEU A 93 0.83 13.36 0.35
C LEU A 93 0.89 14.61 1.23
N LYS A 94 0.29 15.73 0.78
CA LYS A 94 0.25 16.98 1.54
C LYS A 94 -0.48 16.79 2.87
N ASP A 95 -1.60 16.10 2.84
CA ASP A 95 -2.45 15.91 4.02
C ASP A 95 -1.81 14.92 5.00
N PHE A 96 -1.23 13.81 4.53
CA PHE A 96 -0.47 12.90 5.39
C PHE A 96 0.77 13.57 5.99
N THR A 97 1.44 14.46 5.24
CA THR A 97 2.54 15.26 5.77
C THR A 97 2.07 16.19 6.88
N SER A 98 0.88 16.78 6.74
CA SER A 98 0.28 17.60 7.79
C SER A 98 -0.06 16.78 9.03
N ALA A 99 -0.62 15.58 8.84
CA ALA A 99 -0.90 14.65 9.92
C ALA A 99 0.37 14.25 10.69
N ALA A 100 1.44 13.88 9.98
CA ALA A 100 2.73 13.52 10.57
C ALA A 100 3.40 14.70 11.31
N LYS A 101 3.23 15.95 10.85
CA LYS A 101 3.72 17.14 11.55
C LYS A 101 2.97 17.38 12.86
N LEU A 102 1.66 17.16 12.87
CA LEU A 102 0.82 17.33 14.06
C LEU A 102 1.00 16.19 15.06
N ASN A 103 1.20 14.97 14.59
CA ASN A 103 1.53 13.80 15.40
C ASN A 103 2.68 13.01 14.76
N PRO A 104 3.95 13.25 15.16
CA PRO A 104 5.11 12.56 14.61
C PRO A 104 5.18 11.05 14.92
N LYS A 105 4.30 10.53 15.79
CA LYS A 105 4.21 9.11 16.11
C LYS A 105 3.09 8.39 15.37
N LEU A 106 2.40 9.06 14.47
CA LEU A 106 1.29 8.49 13.71
C LEU A 106 1.81 7.62 12.56
N ALA A 107 2.18 6.37 12.83
CA ALA A 107 2.69 5.41 11.86
C ALA A 107 1.83 5.32 10.57
N PRO A 108 0.47 5.30 10.64
CA PRO A 108 -0.36 5.32 9.43
C PRO A 108 -0.15 6.52 8.50
N ALA A 109 0.21 7.69 9.03
CA ALA A 109 0.49 8.86 8.20
C ALA A 109 1.76 8.66 7.35
N TYR A 110 2.81 8.07 7.92
CA TYR A 110 4.03 7.74 7.19
C TYR A 110 3.78 6.65 6.15
N ASN A 111 2.98 5.62 6.46
CA ASN A 111 2.55 4.63 5.48
C ASN A 111 1.80 5.29 4.31
N GLY A 112 0.88 6.21 4.60
CA GLY A 112 0.16 7.00 3.60
C GLY A 112 1.09 7.86 2.73
N MET A 113 2.10 8.52 3.35
CA MET A 113 3.12 9.27 2.61
C MET A 113 3.92 8.35 1.68
N GLY A 114 4.36 7.18 2.17
CA GLY A 114 5.05 6.17 1.37
C GLY A 114 4.22 5.72 0.16
N TYR A 115 2.93 5.45 0.39
CA TYR A 115 2.00 5.10 -0.68
C TYR A 115 1.92 6.22 -1.75
N ALA A 116 1.74 7.46 -1.33
CA ALA A 116 1.63 8.60 -2.26
C ALA A 116 2.94 8.84 -3.03
N TYR A 117 4.10 8.73 -2.39
CA TYR A 117 5.41 8.79 -3.07
C TYR A 117 5.56 7.67 -4.10
N ARG A 118 5.24 6.42 -3.74
CA ARG A 118 5.28 5.27 -4.65
C ARG A 118 4.38 5.51 -5.88
N LYS A 119 3.15 5.97 -5.67
CA LYS A 119 2.19 6.26 -6.76
C LYS A 119 2.58 7.46 -7.63
N THR A 120 3.42 8.34 -7.14
CA THR A 120 3.96 9.47 -7.91
C THR A 120 5.34 9.18 -8.53
N GLY A 121 5.94 8.01 -8.22
CA GLY A 121 7.18 7.51 -8.81
C GLY A 121 8.45 7.85 -8.03
N ASP A 122 8.35 8.43 -6.83
CA ASP A 122 9.49 8.70 -5.95
C ASP A 122 9.69 7.50 -4.99
N TYR A 123 10.19 6.38 -5.55
CA TYR A 123 10.34 5.13 -4.80
C TYR A 123 11.36 5.22 -3.66
N ALA A 124 12.37 6.07 -3.79
CA ALA A 124 13.37 6.26 -2.73
C ALA A 124 12.71 6.85 -1.47
N LYS A 125 11.95 7.94 -1.62
CA LYS A 125 11.19 8.52 -0.51
C LYS A 125 10.08 7.59 -0.01
N ALA A 126 9.47 6.80 -0.89
CA ALA A 126 8.49 5.81 -0.47
C ALA A 126 9.11 4.81 0.52
N LEU A 127 10.31 4.28 0.23
CA LEU A 127 11.03 3.37 1.12
C LEU A 127 11.33 4.01 2.48
N GLU A 128 11.84 5.25 2.50
CA GLU A 128 12.09 5.99 3.74
C GLU A 128 10.83 6.12 4.62
N MET A 129 9.70 6.44 4.00
CA MET A 129 8.44 6.61 4.73
C MET A 129 7.88 5.27 5.23
N TYR A 130 7.99 4.19 4.45
CA TYR A 130 7.60 2.87 4.92
C TYR A 130 8.48 2.37 6.06
N ASP A 131 9.79 2.57 5.99
CA ASP A 131 10.70 2.22 7.09
C ASP A 131 10.34 2.98 8.36
N GLN A 132 10.02 4.27 8.26
CA GLN A 132 9.57 5.08 9.40
C GLN A 132 8.23 4.56 9.96
N ALA A 133 7.28 4.18 9.11
CA ALA A 133 6.00 3.63 9.54
C ALA A 133 6.17 2.31 10.29
N ILE A 134 7.01 1.41 9.77
CA ILE A 134 7.30 0.11 10.37
C ILE A 134 8.00 0.28 11.72
N GLU A 135 8.96 1.21 11.82
CA GLU A 135 9.68 1.49 13.07
C GLU A 135 8.75 2.05 14.14
N LEU A 136 7.88 2.99 13.78
CA LEU A 136 6.92 3.59 14.69
C LEU A 136 5.84 2.62 15.18
N ALA A 137 5.57 1.55 14.44
CA ALA A 137 4.59 0.54 14.82
C ALA A 137 5.12 -0.45 15.88
N LYS A 138 6.42 -0.54 16.08
CA LYS A 138 7.03 -1.50 17.04
C LYS A 138 6.49 -1.33 18.45
N PRO A 139 6.30 -2.42 19.19
CA PRO A 139 6.65 -3.82 18.87
C PRO A 139 5.63 -4.57 17.98
N GLN A 140 4.52 -3.93 17.59
CA GLN A 140 3.58 -4.50 16.63
C GLN A 140 4.19 -4.50 15.23
N ILE A 141 3.73 -5.43 14.40
CA ILE A 141 4.04 -5.41 12.96
C ILE A 141 3.09 -4.45 12.23
N PHE A 142 3.52 -3.97 11.07
CA PHE A 142 2.68 -3.18 10.17
C PHE A 142 2.67 -3.83 8.78
N PRO A 143 1.87 -4.90 8.58
CA PRO A 143 1.93 -5.74 7.40
C PRO A 143 1.69 -4.98 6.08
N GLU A 144 0.75 -4.02 6.07
CA GLU A 144 0.48 -3.22 4.88
C GLU A 144 1.68 -2.35 4.49
N ALA A 145 2.39 -1.77 5.46
CA ALA A 145 3.60 -0.98 5.17
C ALA A 145 4.73 -1.87 4.65
N MET A 146 4.88 -3.09 5.18
CA MET A 146 5.86 -4.08 4.70
C MET A 146 5.56 -4.53 3.27
N GLU A 147 4.29 -4.78 2.95
CA GLU A 147 3.84 -5.16 1.61
C GLU A 147 4.09 -4.03 0.62
N TYR A 148 3.66 -2.80 0.92
CA TYR A 148 3.89 -1.63 0.04
C TYR A 148 5.37 -1.29 -0.13
N ARG A 149 6.19 -1.50 0.90
CA ARG A 149 7.64 -1.38 0.79
C ARG A 149 8.22 -2.40 -0.20
N ALA A 150 7.75 -3.64 -0.16
CA ALA A 150 8.16 -4.68 -1.08
C ALA A 150 7.78 -4.37 -2.53
N GLU A 151 6.60 -3.79 -2.78
CA GLU A 151 6.23 -3.29 -4.10
C GLU A 151 7.16 -2.16 -4.58
N ALA A 152 7.62 -1.28 -3.67
CA ALA A 152 8.61 -0.26 -4.01
C ALA A 152 9.98 -0.88 -4.35
N TYR A 153 10.39 -1.95 -3.67
CA TYR A 153 11.59 -2.72 -4.05
C TYR A 153 11.46 -3.30 -5.45
N LEU A 154 10.32 -3.89 -5.80
CA LEU A 154 10.08 -4.40 -7.16
C LEU A 154 10.17 -3.28 -8.21
N ALA A 155 9.62 -2.11 -7.93
CA ALA A 155 9.69 -0.97 -8.83
C ALA A 155 11.14 -0.50 -9.09
N LEU A 156 12.03 -0.69 -8.11
CA LEU A 156 13.47 -0.41 -8.19
C LEU A 156 14.31 -1.62 -8.67
N ASN A 157 13.69 -2.71 -9.11
CA ASN A 157 14.33 -3.98 -9.48
C ASN A 157 15.18 -4.61 -8.34
N ARG A 158 14.87 -4.26 -7.07
CA ARG A 158 15.50 -4.82 -5.87
C ARG A 158 14.82 -6.15 -5.52
N ILE A 159 15.03 -7.16 -6.35
CA ILE A 159 14.33 -8.45 -6.29
C ILE A 159 14.58 -9.17 -4.97
N ASP A 160 15.82 -9.18 -4.48
CA ASP A 160 16.18 -9.89 -3.26
C ASP A 160 15.53 -9.27 -2.01
N ASP A 161 15.45 -7.94 -1.95
CA ASP A 161 14.73 -7.25 -0.87
C ASP A 161 13.22 -7.58 -0.89
N ALA A 162 12.63 -7.66 -2.08
CA ALA A 162 11.23 -8.06 -2.22
C ALA A 162 10.99 -9.51 -1.80
N ARG A 163 11.92 -10.43 -2.14
CA ARG A 163 11.88 -11.84 -1.70
C ARG A 163 11.95 -11.95 -0.18
N GLN A 164 12.86 -11.21 0.46
CA GLN A 164 12.98 -11.21 1.91
C GLN A 164 11.72 -10.68 2.57
N ALA A 165 11.16 -9.56 2.07
CA ALA A 165 9.91 -9.01 2.58
C ALA A 165 8.74 -10.01 2.48
N TYR A 166 8.68 -10.80 1.40
CA TYR A 166 7.69 -11.87 1.29
C TYR A 166 7.87 -12.94 2.37
N LEU A 167 9.11 -13.38 2.63
CA LEU A 167 9.39 -14.40 3.64
C LEU A 167 9.00 -13.89 5.05
N ASP A 168 9.29 -12.64 5.36
CA ASP A 168 8.94 -11.99 6.62
C ASP A 168 7.41 -11.93 6.79
N LEU A 169 6.69 -11.51 5.74
CA LEU A 169 5.23 -11.47 5.73
C LEU A 169 4.59 -12.86 5.79
N PHE A 170 5.19 -13.85 5.12
CA PHE A 170 4.67 -15.22 5.12
C PHE A 170 4.60 -15.81 6.53
N GLY A 171 5.55 -15.45 7.40
CA GLY A 171 5.56 -15.85 8.81
C GLY A 171 4.70 -14.98 9.73
N ALA A 172 4.37 -13.77 9.33
CA ALA A 172 3.75 -12.76 10.20
C ALA A 172 2.29 -12.45 9.83
N ASP A 173 1.98 -12.31 8.54
CA ASP A 173 0.64 -12.04 8.02
C ASP A 173 0.47 -12.69 6.64
N ARG A 174 -0.19 -13.83 6.64
CA ARG A 174 -0.39 -14.64 5.43
C ARG A 174 -1.18 -13.91 4.36
N LYS A 175 -2.18 -13.12 4.75
CA LYS A 175 -3.01 -12.36 3.80
C LYS A 175 -2.16 -11.33 3.04
N GLN A 176 -1.31 -10.58 3.74
CA GLN A 176 -0.43 -9.62 3.09
C GLN A 176 0.66 -10.31 2.26
N ALA A 177 1.16 -11.47 2.69
CA ALA A 177 2.07 -12.29 1.88
C ALA A 177 1.42 -12.73 0.56
N ASP A 178 0.15 -13.16 0.58
CA ASP A 178 -0.57 -13.56 -0.64
C ASP A 178 -0.81 -12.37 -1.58
N ILE A 179 -1.06 -11.18 -1.05
CA ILE A 179 -1.17 -9.93 -1.84
C ILE A 179 0.18 -9.61 -2.50
N LEU A 180 1.27 -9.67 -1.74
CA LEU A 180 2.62 -9.45 -2.27
C LEU A 180 2.99 -10.49 -3.33
N MET A 181 2.62 -11.76 -3.13
CA MET A 181 2.83 -12.81 -4.13
C MET A 181 2.12 -12.49 -5.45
N ALA A 182 0.89 -12.00 -5.40
CA ALA A 182 0.16 -11.54 -6.58
C ALA A 182 0.85 -10.36 -7.27
N ALA A 183 1.36 -9.39 -6.50
CA ALA A 183 2.12 -8.26 -7.02
C ALA A 183 3.43 -8.71 -7.69
N MET A 184 4.16 -9.66 -7.10
CA MET A 184 5.37 -10.25 -7.69
C MET A 184 5.09 -10.94 -9.03
N LYS A 185 4.02 -11.74 -9.10
CA LYS A 185 3.60 -12.40 -10.36
C LYS A 185 3.26 -11.37 -11.44
N SER A 186 2.53 -10.32 -11.08
CA SER A 186 2.19 -9.23 -11.99
C SER A 186 3.44 -8.47 -12.46
N TRP A 187 4.40 -8.25 -11.56
CA TRP A 187 5.67 -7.61 -11.91
C TRP A 187 6.47 -8.46 -12.90
N VAL A 188 6.58 -9.79 -12.68
CA VAL A 188 7.26 -10.71 -13.61
C VAL A 188 6.59 -10.67 -14.98
N ALA A 189 5.26 -10.75 -15.05
CA ALA A 189 4.52 -10.66 -16.31
C ALA A 189 4.81 -9.35 -17.06
N ALA A 190 4.90 -8.23 -16.34
CA ALA A 190 5.26 -6.94 -16.93
C ALA A 190 6.71 -6.93 -17.44
N ARG A 191 7.67 -7.59 -16.76
CA ARG A 191 9.08 -7.65 -17.17
C ARG A 191 9.31 -8.53 -18.40
N HIS A 192 8.48 -9.52 -18.65
CA HIS A 192 8.50 -10.28 -19.92
C HIS A 192 8.14 -9.39 -21.12
N THR A 193 7.27 -8.38 -20.95
CA THR A 193 6.89 -7.45 -22.00
C THR A 193 7.88 -6.28 -22.08
N GLU A 194 8.31 -5.76 -20.94
CA GLU A 194 9.22 -4.63 -20.81
C GLU A 194 10.27 -4.92 -19.71
N PRO A 195 11.48 -5.33 -20.10
CA PRO A 195 12.52 -5.78 -19.15
C PRO A 195 12.96 -4.69 -18.15
N ALA A 196 12.94 -3.42 -18.53
CA ALA A 196 13.30 -2.27 -17.68
C ALA A 196 14.61 -2.47 -16.89
N GLY A 197 15.64 -3.02 -17.53
CA GLY A 197 16.96 -3.24 -16.93
C GLY A 197 17.12 -4.54 -16.14
N VAL A 198 16.12 -5.40 -16.11
CA VAL A 198 16.24 -6.76 -15.51
C VAL A 198 16.77 -7.73 -16.56
N SER A 199 17.82 -8.50 -16.21
CA SER A 199 18.35 -9.51 -17.11
C SER A 199 17.39 -10.71 -17.24
N PRO A 200 17.38 -11.41 -18.40
CA PRO A 200 16.56 -12.61 -18.57
C PRO A 200 16.82 -13.68 -17.50
N ASP A 201 18.07 -13.88 -17.13
CA ASP A 201 18.46 -14.88 -16.11
C ASP A 201 17.95 -14.50 -14.72
N ALA A 202 18.03 -13.22 -14.34
CA ALA A 202 17.47 -12.74 -13.08
C ALA A 202 15.95 -12.88 -13.05
N LEU A 203 15.28 -12.58 -14.15
CA LEU A 203 13.83 -12.74 -14.28
C LEU A 203 13.42 -14.21 -14.16
N ALA A 204 14.08 -15.11 -14.90
CA ALA A 204 13.81 -16.55 -14.86
C ALA A 204 14.06 -17.15 -13.46
N THR A 205 15.13 -16.70 -12.79
CA THR A 205 15.46 -17.14 -11.43
C THR A 205 14.38 -16.69 -10.45
N PHE A 206 13.88 -15.46 -10.58
CA PHE A 206 12.83 -14.95 -9.72
C PHE A 206 11.47 -15.63 -9.98
N GLU A 207 11.14 -15.88 -11.24
CA GLU A 207 9.92 -16.58 -11.64
C GLU A 207 9.90 -18.03 -11.09
N LYS A 208 11.02 -18.74 -11.17
CA LYS A 208 11.17 -20.06 -10.56
C LYS A 208 10.95 -20.01 -9.05
N TRP A 209 11.59 -19.06 -8.37
CA TRP A 209 11.42 -18.86 -6.92
C TRP A 209 9.96 -18.58 -6.54
N ILE A 210 9.25 -17.74 -7.30
CA ILE A 210 7.81 -17.47 -7.12
C ILE A 210 7.01 -18.77 -7.23
N GLY A 211 7.26 -19.58 -8.24
CA GLY A 211 6.57 -20.86 -8.44
C GLY A 211 6.76 -21.83 -7.27
N GLU A 212 7.98 -21.94 -6.76
CA GLU A 212 8.31 -22.76 -5.59
C GLU A 212 7.57 -22.28 -4.33
N ARG A 213 7.56 -20.97 -4.07
CA ARG A 213 6.89 -20.38 -2.89
C ARG A 213 5.37 -20.48 -2.97
N ASP A 214 4.80 -20.26 -4.13
CA ASP A 214 3.36 -20.42 -4.36
C ASP A 214 2.90 -21.88 -4.15
N GLY A 215 3.73 -22.84 -4.56
CA GLY A 215 3.51 -24.26 -4.29
C GLY A 215 3.50 -24.58 -2.80
N ILE A 216 4.50 -24.11 -2.04
CA ILE A 216 4.57 -24.28 -0.58
C ILE A 216 3.36 -23.62 0.09
N ALA A 217 2.99 -22.42 -0.35
CA ALA A 217 1.85 -21.69 0.15
C ALA A 217 0.54 -22.46 0.04
N LYS A 218 0.29 -23.09 -1.11
CA LYS A 218 -0.88 -23.93 -1.37
C LYS A 218 -0.89 -25.19 -0.51
N GLN A 219 0.26 -25.86 -0.38
CA GLN A 219 0.40 -27.07 0.44
C GLN A 219 0.10 -26.79 1.90
N THR A 220 0.67 -25.72 2.47
CA THR A 220 0.43 -25.36 3.88
C THR A 220 -1.03 -24.99 4.13
N SER A 221 -1.69 -24.28 3.21
CA SER A 221 -3.12 -23.97 3.32
C SER A 221 -3.99 -25.23 3.27
N SER A 222 -3.67 -26.19 2.40
CA SER A 222 -4.38 -27.47 2.30
C SER A 222 -4.22 -28.31 3.57
N MET A 223 -3.01 -28.37 4.14
CA MET A 223 -2.76 -29.08 5.40
C MET A 223 -3.52 -28.47 6.58
N ALA A 224 -3.61 -27.15 6.66
CA ALA A 224 -4.37 -26.46 7.70
C ALA A 224 -5.88 -26.79 7.60
N MET A 225 -6.43 -26.85 6.41
CA MET A 225 -7.85 -27.22 6.17
C MET A 225 -8.12 -28.68 6.55
N THR A 226 -7.19 -29.62 6.26
CA THR A 226 -7.38 -31.05 6.54
C THR A 226 -7.15 -31.41 8.01
N SER A 227 -6.34 -30.65 8.72
CA SER A 227 -6.03 -30.88 10.14
C SER A 227 -7.05 -30.27 11.11
N GLY A 228 -8.08 -29.55 10.64
CA GLY A 228 -9.04 -28.86 11.49
C GLY A 228 -8.45 -27.70 12.32
N TYR A 229 -7.24 -27.30 12.01
CA TYR A 229 -6.57 -26.18 12.68
C TYR A 229 -7.11 -24.86 12.16
N HIS A 230 -8.12 -24.33 12.84
CA HIS A 230 -8.62 -22.97 12.64
C HIS A 230 -7.85 -22.02 13.55
N GLY A 231 -6.63 -21.64 13.16
CA GLY A 231 -5.90 -20.73 14.00
C GLY A 231 -4.54 -20.34 13.44
N TRP A 232 -4.51 -19.28 12.75
CA TRP A 232 -3.47 -18.25 12.75
C TRP A 232 -4.15 -16.92 12.51
#